data_4e6ba240f9a5951a60d27920047b0e4b
#
_entry.id   4e6ba240f9a5951a60d27920047b0e4b
#
_cell.length_a   1.000
_cell.length_b   1.000
_cell.length_c   1.000
_cell.angle_alpha   90.00
_cell.angle_beta   90.00
_cell.angle_gamma   90.00
#
_symmetry.space_group_name_H-M   'P 1'
#
loop_
_entity.id
_entity.type
_entity.pdbx_description
1 polymer ?
#
loop_
_entity_poly.entity_id
_entity_poly.type
_entity_poly.pdbx_seq_one_letter_code
_entity_poly.pdbx_strand_id
1 'polypeptide(L)'
;IYENGKYCTFPHAIEFLNRRYENIFPILTSYPELENYLSPFMDAWLGGAAEQLQGQIASAKIPLSRMISPQLYWVMSDSEFTLDINNPEDPKILCVGNNPDRQNIYGAALGLYNSRIVKLINKKGMLKSSVIIDELPTIYFKGLDNLIATARSNKVAVCLGFQDFSQLVRDYGDKEAKVVMNTVGNIFSGQVVGETAKTLSERFGKVLQKRQSITINRQDKSTSINTQMDSLIPPSKISGLTQGMFVGSVSDNFDERIEQKIFHAEIVVDNEKVAAETKAYKPIPVITDFTDENGKDCMRDMIHSNYNRIKEEVKQIVKDELARIANDENLSHLLQKK
;
A
#
# COMPACT_ATOMS: atom_id res chain seq x y z
N ILE A 1 15.77 22.70 -9.78
CA ILE A 1 14.86 21.53 -9.73
C ILE A 1 13.45 21.94 -10.12
N TYR A 2 12.97 23.05 -9.57
CA TYR A 2 11.59 23.52 -9.80
C TYR A 2 11.32 23.92 -11.26
N GLU A 3 12.29 24.51 -11.94
CA GLU A 3 12.16 24.96 -13.34
C GLU A 3 12.46 23.84 -14.36
N ASN A 4 13.08 22.75 -13.93
CA ASN A 4 13.46 21.66 -14.80
C ASN A 4 12.83 20.34 -14.30
N GLY A 5 11.65 20.01 -14.84
CA GLY A 5 10.89 18.79 -14.49
C GLY A 5 11.69 17.50 -14.59
N LYS A 6 12.75 17.47 -15.39
CA LYS A 6 13.66 16.31 -15.55
C LYS A 6 14.25 15.84 -14.20
N TYR A 7 14.50 16.75 -13.26
CA TYR A 7 15.11 16.42 -11.97
C TYR A 7 14.09 16.29 -10.82
N CYS A 8 12.79 16.39 -11.13
CA CYS A 8 11.72 16.24 -10.14
C CYS A 8 11.35 14.77 -9.89
N THR A 9 12.34 13.92 -9.67
CA THR A 9 12.12 12.51 -9.34
C THR A 9 12.53 12.21 -7.90
N PHE A 10 11.99 11.13 -7.36
CA PHE A 10 12.30 10.72 -5.98
C PHE A 10 13.78 10.40 -5.75
N PRO A 11 14.50 9.70 -6.67
CA PRO A 11 15.94 9.49 -6.56
C PRO A 11 16.75 10.79 -6.49
N HIS A 12 16.41 11.80 -7.29
CA HIS A 12 17.10 13.10 -7.24
C HIS A 12 16.89 13.80 -5.89
N ALA A 13 15.67 13.74 -5.34
CA ALA A 13 15.39 14.30 -4.02
C ALA A 13 16.18 13.62 -2.92
N ILE A 14 16.27 12.26 -2.94
CA ILE A 14 17.06 11.49 -1.97
C ILE A 14 18.55 11.86 -2.08
N GLU A 15 19.10 11.88 -3.27
CA GLU A 15 20.51 12.24 -3.49
C GLU A 15 20.81 13.68 -3.07
N PHE A 16 19.89 14.62 -3.28
CA PHE A 16 20.01 15.99 -2.81
C PHE A 16 20.02 16.06 -1.27
N LEU A 17 19.08 15.39 -0.60
CA LEU A 17 19.02 15.34 0.86
C LEU A 17 20.25 14.69 1.51
N ASN A 18 20.99 13.88 0.77
CA ASN A 18 22.22 13.23 1.24
C ASN A 18 23.47 14.12 1.09
N ARG A 19 23.36 15.32 0.52
CA ARG A 19 24.47 16.27 0.45
C ARG A 19 24.76 16.90 1.83
N ARG A 20 25.91 17.54 1.94
CA ARG A 20 26.31 18.24 3.16
C ARG A 20 25.40 19.43 3.42
N TYR A 21 25.15 19.73 4.68
CA TYR A 21 24.27 20.82 5.08
C TYR A 21 24.79 22.19 4.60
N GLU A 22 26.12 22.38 4.58
CA GLU A 22 26.77 23.56 4.05
C GLU A 22 26.42 23.85 2.58
N ASN A 23 26.04 22.81 1.83
CA ASN A 23 25.63 22.95 0.43
C ASN A 23 24.11 23.08 0.30
N ILE A 24 23.34 22.34 1.11
CA ILE A 24 21.89 22.28 1.00
C ILE A 24 21.23 23.56 1.50
N PHE A 25 21.61 24.04 2.69
CA PHE A 25 20.92 25.17 3.30
C PHE A 25 21.06 26.49 2.51
N PRO A 26 22.22 26.89 1.99
CA PRO A 26 22.30 28.06 1.13
C PRO A 26 21.39 27.98 -0.09
N ILE A 27 21.35 26.78 -0.74
CA ILE A 27 20.49 26.57 -1.90
C ILE A 27 19.01 26.70 -1.52
N LEU A 28 18.58 26.01 -0.47
CA LEU A 28 17.18 26.06 -0.06
C LEU A 28 16.75 27.44 0.42
N THR A 29 17.62 28.15 1.15
CA THR A 29 17.35 29.51 1.64
C THR A 29 17.31 30.55 0.53
N SER A 30 17.97 30.29 -0.62
CA SER A 30 17.88 31.18 -1.77
C SER A 30 16.51 31.27 -2.43
N TYR A 31 15.56 30.42 -2.00
CA TYR A 31 14.18 30.40 -2.46
C TYR A 31 13.23 30.88 -1.35
N PRO A 32 12.71 32.12 -1.43
CA PRO A 32 11.88 32.71 -0.36
C PRO A 32 10.64 31.89 0.01
N GLU A 33 10.07 31.16 -0.95
CA GLU A 33 8.89 30.33 -0.74
C GLU A 33 9.12 29.18 0.27
N LEU A 34 10.39 28.83 0.50
CA LEU A 34 10.78 27.77 1.43
C LEU A 34 11.07 28.28 2.85
N GLU A 35 11.12 29.58 3.08
CA GLU A 35 11.54 30.20 4.34
C GLU A 35 10.78 29.62 5.55
N ASN A 36 9.46 29.60 5.49
CA ASN A 36 8.64 29.07 6.59
C ASN A 36 8.86 27.58 6.89
N TYR A 37 9.23 26.81 5.88
CA TYR A 37 9.52 25.38 6.05
C TYR A 37 10.93 25.13 6.58
N LEU A 38 11.85 26.06 6.32
CA LEU A 38 13.26 25.92 6.70
C LEU A 38 13.56 26.51 8.08
N SER A 39 12.77 27.47 8.55
CA SER A 39 13.02 28.21 9.80
C SER A 39 13.41 27.30 10.98
N PRO A 40 12.69 26.22 11.32
CA PRO A 40 13.05 25.38 12.46
C PRO A 40 14.42 24.68 12.30
N PHE A 41 14.82 24.40 11.07
CA PHE A 41 16.09 23.74 10.75
C PHE A 41 17.23 24.77 10.71
N MET A 42 16.94 25.97 10.20
CA MET A 42 17.90 27.07 10.14
C MET A 42 18.25 27.59 11.54
N ASP A 43 17.28 27.68 12.43
CA ASP A 43 17.50 28.07 13.83
C ASP A 43 18.45 27.08 14.53
N ALA A 44 18.25 25.80 14.30
CA ALA A 44 19.15 24.76 14.83
C ALA A 44 20.54 24.79 14.17
N TRP A 45 20.61 25.07 12.86
CA TRP A 45 21.87 25.17 12.11
C TRP A 45 22.71 26.36 12.53
N LEU A 46 22.14 27.56 12.58
CA LEU A 46 22.80 28.80 12.93
C LEU A 46 23.05 28.93 14.44
N GLY A 47 22.15 28.39 15.25
CA GLY A 47 22.25 28.38 16.71
C GLY A 47 23.25 27.37 17.29
N GLY A 48 23.96 26.61 16.43
CA GLY A 48 24.97 25.63 16.88
C GLY A 48 24.41 24.36 17.49
N ALA A 49 23.08 24.10 17.39
CA ALA A 49 22.42 22.89 17.87
C ALA A 49 22.55 21.74 16.85
N ALA A 50 23.78 21.45 16.43
CA ALA A 50 24.08 20.49 15.37
C ALA A 50 23.55 19.07 15.67
N GLU A 51 23.56 18.63 16.92
CA GLU A 51 23.06 17.31 17.34
C GLU A 51 21.54 17.23 17.17
N GLN A 52 20.79 18.27 17.52
CA GLN A 52 19.34 18.35 17.34
C GLN A 52 18.98 18.32 15.86
N LEU A 53 19.68 19.10 15.04
CA LEU A 53 19.50 19.13 13.60
C LEU A 53 19.76 17.73 12.98
N GLN A 54 20.87 17.10 13.37
CA GLN A 54 21.21 15.76 12.91
C GLN A 54 20.12 14.72 13.29
N GLY A 55 19.58 14.79 14.49
CA GLY A 55 18.50 13.92 14.94
C GLY A 55 17.21 14.08 14.11
N GLN A 56 16.80 15.32 13.85
CA GLN A 56 15.62 15.62 13.04
C GLN A 56 15.77 15.11 11.59
N ILE A 57 16.90 15.43 10.95
CA ILE A 57 17.16 15.01 9.57
C ILE A 57 17.41 13.50 9.47
N ALA A 58 18.07 12.89 10.44
CA ALA A 58 18.29 11.45 10.48
C ALA A 58 16.97 10.66 10.50
N SER A 59 15.97 11.16 11.21
CA SER A 59 14.63 10.56 11.25
C SER A 59 13.98 10.44 9.86
N ALA A 60 14.28 11.36 8.93
CA ALA A 60 13.85 11.28 7.55
C ALA A 60 14.82 10.47 6.67
N LYS A 61 16.15 10.66 6.85
CA LYS A 61 17.18 10.00 6.02
C LYS A 61 17.23 8.49 6.21
N ILE A 62 17.03 7.98 7.43
CA ILE A 62 17.10 6.54 7.72
C ILE A 62 16.03 5.74 6.94
N PRO A 63 14.74 6.09 6.95
CA PRO A 63 13.75 5.44 6.11
C PRO A 63 14.05 5.56 4.61
N LEU A 64 14.48 6.76 4.16
CA LEU A 64 14.80 7.02 2.76
C LEU A 64 16.01 6.23 2.26
N SER A 65 16.98 5.94 3.14
CA SER A 65 18.16 5.15 2.77
C SER A 65 17.82 3.74 2.28
N ARG A 66 16.71 3.16 2.74
CA ARG A 66 16.22 1.86 2.27
C ARG A 66 15.82 1.87 0.78
N MET A 67 15.53 3.05 0.25
CA MET A 67 15.16 3.23 -1.16
C MET A 67 16.36 3.52 -2.06
N ILE A 68 17.57 3.59 -1.51
CA ILE A 68 18.80 3.82 -2.27
C ILE A 68 19.28 2.48 -2.84
N SER A 69 18.80 2.17 -4.04
CA SER A 69 19.29 1.02 -4.82
C SER A 69 19.22 1.32 -6.31
N PRO A 70 20.12 0.74 -7.12
CA PRO A 70 20.10 0.95 -8.56
C PRO A 70 18.75 0.59 -9.20
N GLN A 71 18.11 -0.51 -8.76
CA GLN A 71 16.84 -0.97 -9.28
C GLN A 71 15.69 0.00 -8.96
N LEU A 72 15.60 0.50 -7.72
CA LEU A 72 14.58 1.48 -7.35
C LEU A 72 14.82 2.82 -8.06
N TYR A 73 16.06 3.24 -8.23
CA TYR A 73 16.37 4.44 -9.00
C TYR A 73 15.94 4.31 -10.45
N TRP A 74 16.12 3.13 -11.07
CA TRP A 74 15.63 2.88 -12.41
C TRP A 74 14.12 3.09 -12.52
N VAL A 75 13.36 2.43 -11.66
CA VAL A 75 11.89 2.46 -11.67
C VAL A 75 11.31 3.83 -11.30
N MET A 76 12.00 4.61 -10.43
CA MET A 76 11.48 5.87 -9.88
C MET A 76 12.07 7.13 -10.53
N SER A 77 12.90 6.99 -11.56
CA SER A 77 13.55 8.13 -12.23
C SER A 77 12.84 8.59 -13.50
N ASP A 78 11.88 7.82 -14.00
CA ASP A 78 11.12 8.15 -15.20
C ASP A 78 9.63 7.80 -15.00
N SER A 79 8.78 8.21 -15.95
CA SER A 79 7.34 7.97 -15.95
C SER A 79 6.88 7.63 -17.36
N GLU A 80 6.60 6.35 -17.61
CA GLU A 80 6.07 5.86 -18.88
C GLU A 80 4.54 5.97 -18.94
N PHE A 81 3.88 6.05 -17.78
CA PHE A 81 2.43 6.21 -17.66
C PHE A 81 2.06 6.96 -16.37
N THR A 82 0.81 7.41 -16.31
CA THR A 82 0.25 8.08 -15.13
C THR A 82 -0.48 7.10 -14.21
N LEU A 83 -0.43 7.35 -12.89
CA LEU A 83 -1.04 6.48 -11.88
C LEU A 83 -2.56 6.70 -11.68
N ASP A 84 -3.18 7.57 -12.43
CA ASP A 84 -4.64 7.78 -12.47
C ASP A 84 -5.31 6.73 -13.37
N ILE A 85 -5.18 5.47 -12.99
CA ILE A 85 -5.52 4.31 -13.81
C ILE A 85 -6.98 4.25 -14.26
N ASN A 86 -7.89 4.95 -13.60
CA ASN A 86 -9.32 5.05 -13.95
C ASN A 86 -9.67 6.36 -14.64
N ASN A 87 -8.70 7.03 -15.23
CA ASN A 87 -8.93 8.21 -16.05
C ASN A 87 -9.78 7.84 -17.29
N PRO A 88 -10.90 8.54 -17.54
CA PRO A 88 -11.76 8.26 -18.70
C PRO A 88 -11.06 8.36 -20.06
N GLU A 89 -10.05 9.22 -20.17
CA GLU A 89 -9.31 9.44 -21.43
C GLU A 89 -8.22 8.39 -21.67
N ASP A 90 -7.70 7.76 -20.59
CA ASP A 90 -6.61 6.81 -20.70
C ASP A 90 -6.71 5.74 -19.59
N PRO A 91 -7.74 4.87 -19.65
CA PRO A 91 -7.96 3.84 -18.65
C PRO A 91 -6.91 2.73 -18.74
N LYS A 92 -6.43 2.27 -17.59
CA LYS A 92 -5.34 1.29 -17.49
C LYS A 92 -5.68 0.17 -16.51
N ILE A 93 -5.02 -0.98 -16.73
CA ILE A 93 -4.91 -2.05 -15.74
C ILE A 93 -3.48 -2.06 -15.25
N LEU A 94 -3.29 -1.90 -13.95
CA LEU A 94 -1.96 -1.91 -13.33
C LEU A 94 -1.83 -3.15 -12.44
N CYS A 95 -0.85 -3.98 -12.74
CA CYS A 95 -0.46 -5.11 -11.92
C CYS A 95 0.89 -4.79 -11.24
N VAL A 96 0.91 -4.88 -9.91
CA VAL A 96 2.10 -4.59 -9.10
C VAL A 96 2.50 -5.84 -8.34
N GLY A 97 3.68 -6.37 -8.64
CA GLY A 97 4.24 -7.52 -7.95
C GLY A 97 5.14 -7.14 -6.77
N ASN A 98 5.17 -7.98 -5.75
CA ASN A 98 6.11 -7.88 -4.63
C ASN A 98 7.09 -9.06 -4.66
N ASN A 99 8.31 -8.84 -4.18
CA ASN A 99 9.30 -9.89 -3.99
C ASN A 99 9.51 -10.12 -2.49
N PRO A 100 9.14 -11.31 -1.95
CA PRO A 100 9.27 -11.61 -0.53
C PRO A 100 10.70 -11.48 0.01
N ASP A 101 11.70 -11.86 -0.80
CA ASP A 101 13.12 -11.82 -0.38
C ASP A 101 13.64 -10.38 -0.16
N ARG A 102 12.96 -9.39 -0.75
CA ARG A 102 13.34 -7.97 -0.69
C ARG A 102 12.23 -7.07 -0.17
N GLN A 103 11.29 -7.62 0.56
CA GLN A 103 10.12 -6.91 1.06
C GLN A 103 10.47 -5.64 1.85
N ASN A 104 11.53 -5.66 2.65
CA ASN A 104 11.98 -4.50 3.43
C ASN A 104 12.42 -3.31 2.56
N ILE A 105 12.83 -3.55 1.32
CA ILE A 105 13.26 -2.53 0.37
C ILE A 105 12.06 -2.12 -0.50
N TYR A 106 11.42 -3.09 -1.13
CA TYR A 106 10.33 -2.84 -2.08
C TYR A 106 9.04 -2.40 -1.40
N GLY A 107 8.78 -2.87 -0.17
CA GLY A 107 7.59 -2.48 0.59
C GLY A 107 7.45 -0.97 0.79
N ALA A 108 8.56 -0.25 0.97
CA ALA A 108 8.54 1.21 1.07
C ALA A 108 8.13 1.88 -0.25
N ALA A 109 8.68 1.42 -1.39
CA ALA A 109 8.31 1.91 -2.71
C ALA A 109 6.87 1.57 -3.06
N LEU A 110 6.44 0.33 -2.82
CA LEU A 110 5.06 -0.13 -3.04
C LEU A 110 4.05 0.66 -2.18
N GLY A 111 4.39 0.92 -0.92
CA GLY A 111 3.57 1.75 -0.04
C GLY A 111 3.40 3.18 -0.57
N LEU A 112 4.45 3.77 -1.15
CA LEU A 112 4.40 5.09 -1.77
C LEU A 112 3.49 5.08 -3.01
N TYR A 113 3.66 4.11 -3.93
CA TYR A 113 2.81 3.95 -5.11
C TYR A 113 1.35 3.74 -4.72
N ASN A 114 1.06 2.81 -3.82
CA ASN A 114 -0.30 2.51 -3.38
C ASN A 114 -0.96 3.74 -2.73
N SER A 115 -0.25 4.46 -1.88
CA SER A 115 -0.76 5.69 -1.26
C SER A 115 -1.08 6.77 -2.30
N ARG A 116 -0.31 6.83 -3.39
CA ARG A 116 -0.56 7.77 -4.49
C ARG A 116 -1.73 7.32 -5.37
N ILE A 117 -1.76 6.06 -5.77
CA ILE A 117 -2.82 5.46 -6.60
C ILE A 117 -4.18 5.65 -5.92
N VAL A 118 -4.30 5.30 -4.65
CA VAL A 118 -5.53 5.44 -3.88
C VAL A 118 -6.08 6.88 -3.91
N LYS A 119 -5.23 7.89 -3.81
CA LYS A 119 -5.62 9.30 -3.89
C LYS A 119 -6.07 9.71 -5.30
N LEU A 120 -5.52 9.10 -6.33
CA LEU A 120 -5.82 9.44 -7.72
C LEU A 120 -7.12 8.79 -8.21
N ILE A 121 -7.34 7.52 -7.86
CA ILE A 121 -8.52 6.77 -8.31
C ILE A 121 -9.78 7.11 -7.51
N ASN A 122 -9.63 7.54 -6.26
CA ASN A 122 -10.76 7.81 -5.36
C ASN A 122 -11.26 9.25 -5.50
N LYS A 123 -11.66 9.63 -6.72
CA LYS A 123 -12.16 10.96 -7.08
C LYS A 123 -13.47 10.86 -7.83
N LYS A 124 -14.25 11.93 -7.77
CA LYS A 124 -15.46 12.09 -8.61
C LYS A 124 -15.10 12.26 -10.08
N GLY A 125 -15.96 11.77 -10.98
CA GLY A 125 -15.77 11.91 -12.42
C GLY A 125 -14.89 10.86 -13.08
N MET A 126 -14.24 9.98 -12.29
CA MET A 126 -13.44 8.88 -12.80
C MET A 126 -14.28 7.65 -13.18
N LEU A 127 -13.72 6.76 -13.98
CA LEU A 127 -14.36 5.50 -14.34
C LEU A 127 -14.52 4.59 -13.08
N LYS A 128 -15.50 3.68 -13.16
CA LYS A 128 -15.60 2.59 -12.18
C LYS A 128 -14.29 1.80 -12.18
N SER A 129 -13.77 1.53 -11.02
CA SER A 129 -12.49 0.83 -10.89
C SER A 129 -12.49 -0.15 -9.72
N SER A 130 -11.48 -1.00 -9.65
CA SER A 130 -11.27 -1.92 -8.53
C SER A 130 -9.82 -1.87 -8.05
N VAL A 131 -9.65 -2.03 -6.75
CA VAL A 131 -8.37 -2.25 -6.08
C VAL A 131 -8.41 -3.64 -5.47
N ILE A 132 -7.56 -4.53 -5.97
CA ILE A 132 -7.46 -5.90 -5.49
C ILE A 132 -6.08 -6.07 -4.88
N ILE A 133 -6.02 -6.35 -3.59
CA ILE A 133 -4.77 -6.56 -2.85
C ILE A 133 -4.79 -7.97 -2.30
N ASP A 134 -3.94 -8.81 -2.85
CA ASP A 134 -3.65 -10.13 -2.30
C ASP A 134 -2.56 -10.01 -1.23
N GLU A 135 -2.72 -10.70 -0.11
CA GLU A 135 -1.83 -10.70 1.05
C GLU A 135 -1.57 -9.26 1.60
N LEU A 136 -2.65 -8.58 1.98
CA LEU A 136 -2.63 -7.19 2.48
C LEU A 136 -1.57 -6.91 3.56
N PRO A 137 -1.28 -7.80 4.54
CA PRO A 137 -0.27 -7.55 5.57
C PRO A 137 1.15 -7.38 5.03
N THR A 138 1.44 -7.83 3.80
CA THR A 138 2.77 -7.68 3.21
C THR A 138 3.04 -6.28 2.68
N ILE A 139 2.01 -5.46 2.53
CA ILE A 139 2.10 -4.11 1.94
C ILE A 139 1.38 -3.13 2.83
N TYR A 140 2.14 -2.34 3.60
CA TYR A 140 1.56 -1.23 4.36
C TYR A 140 1.48 0.03 3.50
N PHE A 141 0.31 0.69 3.49
CA PHE A 141 0.18 2.04 2.94
C PHE A 141 -0.86 2.85 3.70
N LYS A 142 -0.58 4.12 3.88
CA LYS A 142 -1.45 5.03 4.60
C LYS A 142 -2.67 5.40 3.76
N GLY A 143 -3.85 5.40 4.36
CA GLY A 143 -5.09 5.86 3.74
C GLY A 143 -5.99 4.75 3.21
N LEU A 144 -5.69 3.48 3.51
CA LEU A 144 -6.55 2.34 3.18
C LEU A 144 -7.93 2.46 3.85
N ASP A 145 -7.97 2.86 5.11
CA ASP A 145 -9.18 3.12 5.89
C ASP A 145 -10.07 4.18 5.23
N ASN A 146 -9.46 5.28 4.79
CA ASN A 146 -10.17 6.34 4.07
C ASN A 146 -10.67 5.86 2.70
N LEU A 147 -9.86 5.09 1.96
CA LEU A 147 -10.31 4.49 0.71
C LEU A 147 -11.59 3.66 0.95
N ILE A 148 -11.56 2.72 1.88
CA ILE A 148 -12.71 1.83 2.13
C ILE A 148 -13.96 2.63 2.53
N ALA A 149 -13.80 3.67 3.34
CA ALA A 149 -14.92 4.50 3.79
C ALA A 149 -15.55 5.33 2.65
N THR A 150 -14.77 5.77 1.66
CA THR A 150 -15.21 6.71 0.62
C THR A 150 -15.33 6.10 -0.78
N ALA A 151 -14.77 4.92 -0.99
CA ALA A 151 -14.69 4.23 -2.28
C ALA A 151 -16.06 4.04 -2.95
N ARG A 152 -17.10 3.74 -2.16
CA ARG A 152 -18.45 3.52 -2.65
C ARG A 152 -19.00 4.74 -3.43
N SER A 153 -18.82 5.95 -2.89
CA SER A 153 -19.31 7.20 -3.53
C SER A 153 -18.56 7.50 -4.83
N ASN A 154 -17.34 7.02 -4.97
CA ASN A 154 -16.48 7.20 -6.14
C ASN A 154 -16.46 5.98 -7.07
N LYS A 155 -17.32 4.98 -6.80
CA LYS A 155 -17.48 3.76 -7.61
C LYS A 155 -16.16 2.93 -7.69
N VAL A 156 -15.40 2.88 -6.63
CA VAL A 156 -14.20 2.06 -6.49
C VAL A 156 -14.54 0.83 -5.65
N ALA A 157 -14.42 -0.35 -6.23
CA ALA A 157 -14.52 -1.61 -5.50
C ALA A 157 -13.17 -1.93 -4.84
N VAL A 158 -13.21 -2.42 -3.60
CA VAL A 158 -11.99 -2.79 -2.86
C VAL A 158 -12.10 -4.25 -2.44
N CYS A 159 -11.12 -5.06 -2.83
CA CYS A 159 -10.99 -6.46 -2.44
C CYS A 159 -9.65 -6.64 -1.71
N LEU A 160 -9.71 -7.10 -0.47
CA LEU A 160 -8.56 -7.28 0.40
C LEU A 160 -8.44 -8.75 0.81
N GLY A 161 -7.35 -9.41 0.42
CA GLY A 161 -7.01 -10.77 0.81
C GLY A 161 -5.98 -10.78 1.94
N PHE A 162 -6.18 -11.64 2.93
CA PHE A 162 -5.20 -11.93 3.99
C PHE A 162 -5.53 -13.25 4.68
N GLN A 163 -4.54 -13.84 5.35
CA GLN A 163 -4.68 -15.17 5.94
C GLN A 163 -5.18 -15.12 7.39
N ASP A 164 -4.76 -14.13 8.16
CA ASP A 164 -5.08 -14.03 9.57
C ASP A 164 -5.24 -12.56 9.99
N PHE A 165 -6.28 -12.30 10.80
CA PHE A 165 -6.56 -10.97 11.34
C PHE A 165 -5.46 -10.46 12.27
N SER A 166 -4.79 -11.33 12.99
CA SER A 166 -3.68 -10.95 13.87
C SER A 166 -2.48 -10.37 13.11
N GLN A 167 -2.23 -10.83 11.88
CA GLN A 167 -1.22 -10.24 11.00
C GLN A 167 -1.60 -8.81 10.60
N LEU A 168 -2.88 -8.59 10.27
CA LEU A 168 -3.38 -7.25 9.96
C LEU A 168 -3.23 -6.31 11.16
N VAL A 169 -3.56 -6.77 12.37
CA VAL A 169 -3.37 -6.00 13.62
C VAL A 169 -1.90 -5.66 13.88
N ARG A 170 -1.00 -6.62 13.65
CA ARG A 170 0.44 -6.39 13.81
C ARG A 170 0.97 -5.30 12.90
N ASP A 171 0.55 -5.27 11.64
CA ASP A 171 1.17 -4.44 10.60
C ASP A 171 0.46 -3.10 10.41
N TYR A 172 -0.85 -3.04 10.64
CA TYR A 172 -1.67 -1.82 10.54
C TYR A 172 -2.03 -1.20 11.89
N GLY A 173 -1.86 -1.95 12.99
CA GLY A 173 -2.33 -1.56 14.31
C GLY A 173 -3.79 -1.97 14.56
N ASP A 174 -4.17 -2.06 15.85
CA ASP A 174 -5.49 -2.55 16.27
C ASP A 174 -6.64 -1.66 15.78
N LYS A 175 -6.42 -0.34 15.74
CA LYS A 175 -7.46 0.62 15.33
C LYS A 175 -7.79 0.51 13.85
N GLU A 176 -6.78 0.57 12.99
CA GLU A 176 -6.93 0.46 11.54
C GLU A 176 -7.47 -0.91 11.13
N ALA A 177 -6.96 -1.99 11.72
CA ALA A 177 -7.44 -3.33 11.45
C ALA A 177 -8.94 -3.49 11.79
N LYS A 178 -9.39 -2.94 12.92
CA LYS A 178 -10.82 -2.92 13.29
C LYS A 178 -11.66 -2.07 12.34
N VAL A 179 -11.15 -0.92 11.89
CA VAL A 179 -11.86 -0.10 10.90
C VAL A 179 -12.05 -0.89 9.60
N VAL A 180 -11.00 -1.54 9.08
CA VAL A 180 -11.10 -2.40 7.89
C VAL A 180 -12.17 -3.46 8.09
N MET A 181 -12.11 -4.24 9.17
CA MET A 181 -13.06 -5.32 9.45
C MET A 181 -14.50 -4.83 9.60
N ASN A 182 -14.73 -3.67 10.20
CA ASN A 182 -16.07 -3.16 10.45
C ASN A 182 -16.70 -2.48 9.23
N THR A 183 -15.89 -1.96 8.31
CA THR A 183 -16.37 -1.18 7.17
C THR A 183 -16.64 -2.04 5.94
N VAL A 184 -15.94 -3.17 5.78
CA VAL A 184 -16.19 -4.07 4.65
C VAL A 184 -17.59 -4.69 4.74
N GLY A 185 -18.35 -4.61 3.65
CA GLY A 185 -19.70 -5.16 3.57
C GLY A 185 -19.72 -6.66 3.28
N ASN A 186 -18.80 -7.12 2.42
CA ASN A 186 -18.71 -8.50 1.98
C ASN A 186 -17.51 -9.18 2.63
N ILE A 187 -17.72 -10.40 3.15
CA ILE A 187 -16.66 -11.23 3.71
C ILE A 187 -16.79 -12.65 3.15
N PHE A 188 -15.66 -13.19 2.72
CA PHE A 188 -15.51 -14.59 2.31
C PHE A 188 -14.35 -15.17 3.10
N SER A 189 -14.60 -16.21 3.90
CA SER A 189 -13.58 -16.85 4.71
C SER A 189 -13.55 -18.36 4.48
N GLY A 190 -12.39 -18.89 4.14
CA GLY A 190 -12.08 -20.30 4.28
C GLY A 190 -11.82 -20.66 5.75
N GLN A 191 -11.10 -21.76 5.97
CA GLN A 191 -10.70 -22.20 7.30
C GLN A 191 -9.79 -21.17 7.97
N VAL A 192 -10.19 -20.69 9.14
CA VAL A 192 -9.38 -19.86 10.04
C VAL A 192 -9.58 -20.32 11.48
N VAL A 193 -8.61 -20.05 12.35
CA VAL A 193 -8.60 -20.54 13.73
C VAL A 193 -8.47 -19.38 14.74
N GLY A 194 -8.62 -19.70 16.02
CA GLY A 194 -8.34 -18.79 17.12
C GLY A 194 -9.23 -17.56 17.15
N GLU A 195 -8.62 -16.40 17.33
CA GLU A 195 -9.31 -15.11 17.48
C GLU A 195 -10.02 -14.69 16.19
N THR A 196 -9.44 -14.99 15.03
CA THR A 196 -10.05 -14.70 13.72
C THR A 196 -11.39 -15.43 13.56
N ALA A 197 -11.45 -16.73 13.92
CA ALA A 197 -12.68 -17.50 13.88
C ALA A 197 -13.76 -16.98 14.84
N LYS A 198 -13.36 -16.50 16.02
CA LYS A 198 -14.28 -15.88 16.99
C LYS A 198 -14.85 -14.57 16.46
N THR A 199 -13.99 -13.66 15.98
CA THR A 199 -14.39 -12.37 15.41
C THR A 199 -15.37 -12.54 14.24
N LEU A 200 -15.13 -13.48 13.36
CA LEU A 200 -16.05 -13.81 12.27
C LEU A 200 -17.38 -14.36 12.78
N SER A 201 -17.36 -15.30 13.73
CA SER A 201 -18.55 -15.86 14.34
C SER A 201 -19.43 -14.79 15.00
N GLU A 202 -18.82 -13.86 15.71
CA GLU A 202 -19.52 -12.72 16.34
C GLU A 202 -20.14 -11.81 15.29
N ARG A 203 -19.45 -11.56 14.18
CA ARG A 203 -19.95 -10.73 13.08
C ARG A 203 -21.14 -11.37 12.34
N PHE A 204 -21.17 -12.69 12.20
CA PHE A 204 -22.32 -13.42 11.63
C PHE A 204 -23.54 -13.41 12.56
N GLY A 205 -23.36 -13.05 13.82
CA GLY A 205 -24.41 -12.87 14.78
C GLY A 205 -24.87 -14.17 15.46
N LYS A 206 -26.00 -14.03 16.17
CA LYS A 206 -26.57 -15.11 16.97
C LYS A 206 -28.00 -15.40 16.56
N VAL A 207 -28.44 -16.63 16.77
CA VAL A 207 -29.80 -17.09 16.51
C VAL A 207 -30.38 -17.75 17.76
N LEU A 208 -31.68 -17.59 17.97
CA LEU A 208 -32.41 -18.29 19.02
C LEU A 208 -32.57 -19.76 18.64
N GLN A 209 -31.91 -20.65 19.37
CA GLN A 209 -32.05 -22.08 19.21
C GLN A 209 -32.89 -22.65 20.36
N LYS A 210 -33.85 -23.51 20.01
CA LYS A 210 -34.62 -24.31 20.96
C LYS A 210 -33.86 -25.61 21.21
N ARG A 211 -33.35 -25.79 22.42
CA ARG A 211 -32.74 -27.05 22.86
C ARG A 211 -33.74 -27.85 23.66
N GLN A 212 -33.97 -29.11 23.26
CA GLN A 212 -34.73 -30.07 24.01
C GLN A 212 -33.78 -30.91 24.87
N SER A 213 -33.96 -30.86 26.17
CA SER A 213 -33.29 -31.77 27.09
C SER A 213 -34.29 -32.81 27.53
N ILE A 214 -33.96 -34.09 27.27
CA ILE A 214 -34.79 -35.25 27.67
C ILE A 214 -34.08 -35.94 28.83
N THR A 215 -34.71 -35.90 30.01
CA THR A 215 -34.24 -36.63 31.17
C THR A 215 -35.10 -37.92 31.30
N ILE A 216 -34.45 -39.06 31.20
CA ILE A 216 -35.11 -40.36 31.32
C ILE A 216 -34.74 -40.99 32.67
N ASN A 217 -35.70 -41.08 33.60
CA ASN A 217 -35.58 -41.85 34.82
C ASN A 217 -36.33 -43.17 34.65
N ARG A 218 -36.05 -44.15 35.54
CA ARG A 218 -36.63 -45.53 35.43
C ARG A 218 -38.17 -45.56 35.42
N GLN A 219 -38.84 -44.48 35.84
CA GLN A 219 -40.30 -44.41 35.91
C GLN A 219 -40.93 -43.20 35.21
N ASP A 220 -40.11 -42.18 34.79
CA ASP A 220 -40.63 -40.95 34.15
C ASP A 220 -39.70 -40.41 33.05
N LYS A 221 -40.34 -39.85 32.01
CA LYS A 221 -39.67 -39.15 30.93
C LYS A 221 -40.07 -37.67 30.99
N SER A 222 -39.13 -36.83 31.39
CA SER A 222 -39.32 -35.36 31.45
C SER A 222 -38.62 -34.70 30.24
N THR A 223 -39.35 -33.85 29.54
CA THR A 223 -38.82 -33.06 28.42
C THR A 223 -38.84 -31.60 28.79
N SER A 224 -37.69 -30.94 28.87
CA SER A 224 -37.62 -29.50 29.03
C SER A 224 -37.14 -28.84 27.72
N ILE A 225 -37.79 -27.74 27.33
CA ILE A 225 -37.44 -26.95 26.16
C ILE A 225 -36.84 -25.66 26.65
N ASN A 226 -35.54 -25.46 26.44
CA ASN A 226 -34.84 -24.21 26.74
C ASN A 226 -34.54 -23.49 25.44
N THR A 227 -34.78 -22.16 25.45
CA THR A 227 -34.42 -21.31 24.35
C THR A 227 -33.11 -20.58 24.69
N GLN A 228 -32.05 -20.77 23.88
CA GLN A 228 -30.75 -20.17 24.11
C GLN A 228 -30.29 -19.43 22.86
N MET A 229 -29.58 -18.32 23.08
CA MET A 229 -28.90 -17.58 22.00
C MET A 229 -27.58 -18.27 21.69
N ASP A 230 -27.49 -18.89 20.51
CA ASP A 230 -26.28 -19.54 20.02
C ASP A 230 -25.73 -18.79 18.80
N SER A 231 -24.41 -18.89 18.55
CA SER A 231 -23.81 -18.32 17.35
C SER A 231 -24.40 -18.94 16.10
N LEU A 232 -24.76 -18.10 15.09
CA LEU A 232 -25.31 -18.58 13.83
C LEU A 232 -24.33 -19.54 13.12
N ILE A 233 -23.05 -19.13 13.06
CA ILE A 233 -21.93 -19.98 12.65
C ILE A 233 -20.93 -20.03 13.78
N PRO A 234 -20.83 -21.13 14.55
CA PRO A 234 -19.89 -21.24 15.66
C PRO A 234 -18.42 -21.18 15.20
N PRO A 235 -17.49 -20.69 16.03
CA PRO A 235 -16.05 -20.67 15.71
C PRO A 235 -15.50 -22.06 15.36
N SER A 236 -15.97 -23.10 16.01
CA SER A 236 -15.58 -24.49 15.73
C SER A 236 -15.95 -24.95 14.32
N LYS A 237 -17.08 -24.47 13.79
CA LYS A 237 -17.48 -24.76 12.40
C LYS A 237 -16.57 -24.07 11.39
N ILE A 238 -16.17 -22.81 11.67
CA ILE A 238 -15.24 -22.05 10.83
C ILE A 238 -13.86 -22.70 10.84
N SER A 239 -13.38 -23.10 12.03
CA SER A 239 -12.09 -23.78 12.17
C SER A 239 -12.04 -25.19 11.60
N GLY A 240 -13.19 -25.81 11.37
CA GLY A 240 -13.33 -27.13 10.80
C GLY A 240 -13.69 -27.16 9.32
N LEU A 241 -13.63 -26.02 8.61
CA LEU A 241 -13.87 -25.98 7.16
C LEU A 241 -12.78 -26.77 6.41
N THR A 242 -13.21 -27.49 5.39
CA THR A 242 -12.32 -28.21 4.46
C THR A 242 -12.05 -27.36 3.22
N GLN A 243 -11.08 -27.78 2.43
CA GLN A 243 -10.72 -27.13 1.16
C GLN A 243 -11.96 -26.94 0.27
N GLY A 244 -12.11 -25.77 -0.32
CA GLY A 244 -13.23 -25.40 -1.17
C GLY A 244 -14.48 -24.92 -0.42
N MET A 245 -14.56 -25.14 0.90
CA MET A 245 -15.68 -24.67 1.72
C MET A 245 -15.43 -23.28 2.26
N PHE A 246 -16.47 -22.44 2.21
CA PHE A 246 -16.42 -21.05 2.66
C PHE A 246 -17.63 -20.69 3.53
N VAL A 247 -17.40 -19.79 4.46
CA VAL A 247 -18.44 -19.05 5.18
C VAL A 247 -18.28 -17.58 4.89
N GLY A 248 -19.37 -16.86 4.89
CA GLY A 248 -19.27 -15.42 4.62
C GLY A 248 -20.56 -14.66 4.81
N SER A 249 -20.46 -13.38 4.53
CA SER A 249 -21.60 -12.46 4.45
C SER A 249 -21.50 -11.57 3.23
N VAL A 250 -22.63 -11.27 2.63
CA VAL A 250 -22.75 -10.34 1.49
C VAL A 250 -23.73 -9.24 1.82
N SER A 251 -23.45 -8.05 1.35
CA SER A 251 -24.30 -6.87 1.52
C SER A 251 -25.15 -6.64 0.28
N ASP A 252 -26.28 -5.95 0.45
CA ASP A 252 -27.06 -5.45 -0.66
C ASP A 252 -26.19 -4.56 -1.56
N ASN A 253 -26.38 -4.64 -2.86
CA ASN A 253 -25.82 -3.73 -3.82
C ASN A 253 -26.86 -2.65 -4.23
N PHE A 254 -26.52 -1.79 -5.17
CA PHE A 254 -27.43 -0.71 -5.60
C PHE A 254 -28.65 -1.22 -6.40
N ASP A 255 -28.48 -2.35 -7.07
CA ASP A 255 -29.42 -2.85 -8.08
C ASP A 255 -30.17 -4.09 -7.59
N GLU A 256 -29.71 -4.71 -6.48
CA GLU A 256 -30.24 -5.99 -6.01
C GLU A 256 -30.25 -6.08 -4.48
N ARG A 257 -31.39 -6.49 -3.94
CA ARG A 257 -31.55 -6.82 -2.53
C ARG A 257 -31.23 -8.31 -2.33
N ILE A 258 -30.29 -8.59 -1.42
CA ILE A 258 -29.89 -9.95 -1.07
C ILE A 258 -30.67 -10.43 0.14
N GLU A 259 -31.52 -11.44 -0.04
CA GLU A 259 -32.34 -11.96 1.05
C GLU A 259 -31.51 -12.77 2.06
N GLN A 260 -30.66 -13.66 1.57
CA GLN A 260 -29.79 -14.47 2.41
C GLN A 260 -28.38 -13.90 2.45
N LYS A 261 -28.10 -13.08 3.47
CA LYS A 261 -26.83 -12.35 3.59
C LYS A 261 -25.68 -13.20 4.12
N ILE A 262 -25.96 -14.25 4.89
CA ILE A 262 -24.95 -15.11 5.50
C ILE A 262 -25.02 -16.48 4.84
N PHE A 263 -23.87 -17.00 4.46
CA PHE A 263 -23.79 -18.27 3.73
C PHE A 263 -22.70 -19.20 4.28
N HIS A 264 -22.91 -20.48 4.04
CA HIS A 264 -21.93 -21.54 4.11
C HIS A 264 -22.05 -22.32 2.81
N ALA A 265 -21.05 -22.24 1.95
CA ALA A 265 -21.12 -22.71 0.57
C ALA A 265 -19.79 -23.34 0.14
N GLU A 266 -19.87 -24.15 -0.90
CA GLU A 266 -18.73 -24.71 -1.61
C GLU A 266 -18.47 -23.89 -2.88
N ILE A 267 -17.19 -23.62 -3.17
CA ILE A 267 -16.77 -23.05 -4.44
C ILE A 267 -16.60 -24.20 -5.46
N VAL A 268 -17.44 -24.20 -6.47
CA VAL A 268 -17.32 -25.13 -7.60
C VAL A 268 -16.40 -24.50 -8.65
N VAL A 269 -15.26 -25.14 -8.89
CA VAL A 269 -14.25 -24.70 -9.86
C VAL A 269 -14.40 -25.53 -11.14
N ASP A 270 -14.61 -24.86 -12.27
CA ASP A 270 -14.53 -25.46 -13.59
C ASP A 270 -13.07 -25.59 -14.02
N ASN A 271 -12.47 -26.72 -13.69
CA ASN A 271 -11.06 -26.99 -13.96
C ASN A 271 -10.72 -27.02 -15.46
N GLU A 272 -11.66 -27.43 -16.32
CA GLU A 272 -11.45 -27.47 -17.77
C GLU A 272 -11.35 -26.04 -18.33
N LYS A 273 -12.26 -25.16 -17.89
CA LYS A 273 -12.26 -23.77 -18.27
C LYS A 273 -10.99 -23.06 -17.77
N VAL A 274 -10.60 -23.26 -16.52
CA VAL A 274 -9.36 -22.68 -15.95
C VAL A 274 -8.13 -23.15 -16.72
N ALA A 275 -8.05 -24.44 -17.05
CA ALA A 275 -6.93 -24.97 -17.84
C ALA A 275 -6.90 -24.40 -19.27
N ALA A 276 -8.04 -24.20 -19.90
CA ALA A 276 -8.14 -23.58 -21.22
C ALA A 276 -7.72 -22.12 -21.19
N GLU A 277 -8.17 -21.35 -20.20
CA GLU A 277 -7.77 -19.95 -20.01
C GLU A 277 -6.27 -19.81 -19.73
N THR A 278 -5.70 -20.67 -18.88
CA THR A 278 -4.25 -20.68 -18.57
C THR A 278 -3.40 -20.95 -19.83
N LYS A 279 -3.87 -21.88 -20.69
CA LYS A 279 -3.17 -22.14 -21.97
C LYS A 279 -3.25 -20.96 -22.95
N ALA A 280 -4.25 -20.11 -22.82
CA ALA A 280 -4.45 -18.93 -23.66
C ALA A 280 -3.63 -17.71 -23.19
N TYR A 281 -2.95 -17.77 -22.05
CA TYR A 281 -2.13 -16.69 -21.55
C TYR A 281 -1.00 -16.36 -22.52
N LYS A 282 -0.86 -15.07 -22.81
CA LYS A 282 0.23 -14.54 -23.63
C LYS A 282 1.39 -14.15 -22.73
N PRO A 283 2.63 -14.27 -23.20
CA PRO A 283 3.78 -13.75 -22.49
C PRO A 283 3.63 -12.22 -22.31
N ILE A 284 4.11 -11.71 -21.18
CA ILE A 284 4.16 -10.26 -20.94
C ILE A 284 5.07 -9.64 -21.99
N PRO A 285 4.62 -8.60 -22.72
CA PRO A 285 5.47 -7.96 -23.73
C PRO A 285 6.72 -7.35 -23.08
N VAL A 286 7.85 -7.51 -23.74
CA VAL A 286 9.09 -6.84 -23.34
C VAL A 286 9.00 -5.39 -23.80
N ILE A 287 8.91 -4.46 -22.84
CA ILE A 287 8.79 -3.02 -23.11
C ILE A 287 10.17 -2.39 -23.29
N THR A 288 11.14 -2.78 -22.43
CA THR A 288 12.50 -2.29 -22.50
C THR A 288 13.43 -3.41 -22.97
N ASP A 289 14.11 -3.19 -24.09
CA ASP A 289 15.14 -4.12 -24.54
C ASP A 289 16.45 -3.79 -23.83
N PHE A 290 16.93 -4.74 -23.05
CA PHE A 290 18.20 -4.64 -22.33
C PHE A 290 19.35 -5.35 -23.05
N THR A 291 19.18 -5.71 -24.31
CA THR A 291 20.26 -6.34 -25.10
C THR A 291 21.10 -5.30 -25.87
N ASP A 292 22.41 -5.56 -25.96
CA ASP A 292 23.28 -4.76 -26.80
C ASP A 292 23.17 -5.21 -28.30
N GLU A 293 23.89 -4.53 -29.18
CA GLU A 293 23.92 -4.84 -30.61
C GLU A 293 24.37 -6.29 -30.91
N ASN A 294 25.02 -6.95 -29.96
CA ASN A 294 25.51 -8.33 -30.08
C ASN A 294 24.54 -9.35 -29.43
N GLY A 295 23.38 -8.89 -28.91
CA GLY A 295 22.40 -9.73 -28.21
C GLY A 295 22.77 -10.12 -26.78
N LYS A 296 23.76 -9.43 -26.19
CA LYS A 296 24.15 -9.65 -24.77
C LYS A 296 23.25 -8.86 -23.83
N ASP A 297 22.82 -9.49 -22.76
CA ASP A 297 22.06 -8.82 -21.66
C ASP A 297 22.92 -7.77 -20.97
N CYS A 298 22.52 -6.51 -21.07
CA CYS A 298 23.14 -5.33 -20.47
C CYS A 298 22.30 -4.70 -19.36
N MET A 299 21.22 -5.37 -18.91
CA MET A 299 20.30 -4.83 -17.91
C MET A 299 21.02 -4.29 -16.66
N ARG A 300 21.97 -5.06 -16.13
CA ARG A 300 22.71 -4.66 -14.92
C ARG A 300 23.52 -3.38 -15.16
N ASP A 301 24.21 -3.29 -16.31
CA ASP A 301 25.07 -2.16 -16.63
C ASP A 301 24.24 -0.89 -16.88
N MET A 302 23.10 -1.02 -17.55
CA MET A 302 22.17 0.09 -17.79
C MET A 302 21.58 0.63 -16.47
N ILE A 303 21.15 -0.24 -15.58
CA ILE A 303 20.62 0.13 -14.26
C ILE A 303 21.68 0.83 -13.40
N HIS A 304 22.92 0.32 -13.39
CA HIS A 304 24.03 0.96 -12.68
C HIS A 304 24.45 2.29 -13.32
N SER A 305 24.43 2.39 -14.63
CA SER A 305 24.69 3.64 -15.34
C SER A 305 23.68 4.71 -14.98
N ASN A 306 22.38 4.39 -14.97
CA ASN A 306 21.33 5.30 -14.54
C ASN A 306 21.52 5.77 -13.08
N TYR A 307 21.85 4.85 -12.18
CA TYR A 307 22.13 5.18 -10.79
C TYR A 307 23.27 6.18 -10.64
N ASN A 308 24.38 5.97 -11.36
CA ASN A 308 25.54 6.86 -11.34
C ASN A 308 25.21 8.20 -12.00
N ARG A 309 24.46 8.20 -13.10
CA ARG A 309 24.00 9.41 -13.79
C ARG A 309 23.23 10.33 -12.84
N ILE A 310 22.26 9.81 -12.10
CA ILE A 310 21.45 10.59 -11.15
C ILE A 310 22.35 11.23 -10.07
N LYS A 311 23.33 10.48 -9.56
CA LYS A 311 24.28 11.00 -8.57
C LYS A 311 25.14 12.15 -9.10
N GLU A 312 25.62 12.03 -10.33
CA GLU A 312 26.40 13.08 -10.96
C GLU A 312 25.52 14.30 -11.33
N GLU A 313 24.30 14.07 -11.83
CA GLU A 313 23.33 15.15 -12.09
C GLU A 313 23.07 15.97 -10.83
N VAL A 314 22.81 15.33 -9.67
CA VAL A 314 22.62 16.05 -8.41
C VAL A 314 23.87 16.78 -7.94
N LYS A 315 25.07 16.22 -8.12
CA LYS A 315 26.33 16.94 -7.84
C LYS A 315 26.45 18.18 -8.71
N GLN A 316 26.13 18.07 -9.98
CA GLN A 316 26.20 19.19 -10.91
C GLN A 316 25.17 20.27 -10.55
N ILE A 317 23.92 19.89 -10.28
CA ILE A 317 22.86 20.81 -9.80
C ILE A 317 23.34 21.61 -8.57
N VAL A 318 23.88 20.92 -7.58
CA VAL A 318 24.38 21.58 -6.36
C VAL A 318 25.50 22.54 -6.67
N LYS A 319 26.43 22.17 -7.55
CA LYS A 319 27.54 23.02 -7.97
C LYS A 319 27.06 24.26 -8.73
N ASP A 320 26.13 24.11 -9.64
CA ASP A 320 25.57 25.19 -10.45
C ASP A 320 24.76 26.17 -9.58
N GLU A 321 23.96 25.66 -8.65
CA GLU A 321 23.21 26.48 -7.71
C GLU A 321 24.12 27.28 -6.75
N LEU A 322 25.16 26.66 -6.22
CA LEU A 322 26.15 27.38 -5.39
C LEU A 322 26.89 28.44 -6.19
N ALA A 323 27.21 28.18 -7.47
CA ALA A 323 27.81 29.18 -8.34
C ALA A 323 26.82 30.30 -8.66
N ARG A 324 25.54 30.02 -8.88
CA ARG A 324 24.48 31.03 -9.03
C ARG A 324 24.42 31.96 -7.81
N ILE A 325 24.37 31.35 -6.60
CA ILE A 325 24.33 32.11 -5.34
C ILE A 325 25.60 32.95 -5.16
N ALA A 326 26.77 32.43 -5.51
CA ALA A 326 28.04 33.18 -5.39
C ALA A 326 28.12 34.41 -6.31
N ASN A 327 27.49 34.34 -7.49
CA ASN A 327 27.49 35.38 -8.49
C ASN A 327 26.36 36.41 -8.32
N ASP A 328 25.40 36.16 -7.46
CA ASP A 328 24.29 37.06 -7.16
C ASP A 328 24.61 37.91 -5.92
N GLU A 329 24.70 39.23 -6.11
CA GLU A 329 25.02 40.19 -5.05
C GLU A 329 24.05 40.10 -3.87
N ASN A 330 22.76 39.79 -4.13
CA ASN A 330 21.72 39.66 -3.10
C ASN A 330 21.78 38.34 -2.33
N LEU A 331 22.37 37.30 -2.90
CA LEU A 331 22.39 35.93 -2.34
C LEU A 331 23.77 35.52 -1.82
N SER A 332 24.84 36.17 -2.23
CA SER A 332 26.22 35.77 -1.90
C SER A 332 26.50 35.69 -0.39
N HIS A 333 25.75 36.47 0.42
CA HIS A 333 25.83 36.43 1.88
C HIS A 333 25.41 35.05 2.48
N LEU A 334 24.61 34.25 1.76
CA LEU A 334 24.18 32.93 2.20
C LEU A 334 25.31 31.89 2.21
N LEU A 335 26.40 32.16 1.50
CA LEU A 335 27.58 31.28 1.47
C LEU A 335 28.60 31.61 2.56
N GLN A 336 28.45 32.73 3.23
CA GLN A 336 29.35 33.14 4.31
C GLN A 336 28.98 32.35 5.58
N LYS A 337 29.86 31.46 6.04
CA LYS A 337 29.75 30.87 7.37
C LYS A 337 29.80 31.97 8.43
N LYS A 338 28.73 32.13 9.20
CA LYS A 338 28.83 32.80 10.51
C LYS A 338 29.40 31.87 11.55
#